data_0546a25f9b50dd45659006780f3b6213
#
_entry.id   0546a25f9b50dd45659006780f3b6213
#
_cell.length_a   1.000
_cell.length_b   1.000
_cell.length_c   1.000
_cell.angle_alpha   90.00
_cell.angle_beta   90.00
_cell.angle_gamma   90.00
#
_symmetry.space_group_name_H-M   'P 1'
#
loop_
_entity.id
_entity.type
_entity.pdbx_description
1 polymer ?
#
loop_
_entity_poly.entity_id
_entity_poly.type
_entity_poly.pdbx_seq_one_letter_code
_entity_poly.pdbx_strand_id
1 'polypeptide(L)'
;KLDSISKIVDIEYESLKEKLRMVILTDFIRKEYLETDNIETNKMGVFPIFKSLLNKNPEINLAVLTGSVFVIPSKLQKNIYNMCEENNIDKRKVKFKNLIISDKYVQVAISDSVRNKVMNLISKLFAEGKIQIIIGTKSLLGEGWDEPSINSLILASFVGSYMLSNQMRGRAIRVNENPRKTSNVWHLVCVTEGDEKENKIKNADYEMLKRRFEAFSGIGYESNLIENGLERLNVNPPFTKERVEELNKNAKNYSVKREEMYDRWKNCIQNMDVKNAKMIDEIEVPKEDKMKKAWFIDSKFVIISIIAIMVLLGLILGFLKLKILFVLIEMILGMYIATKVIKIKRLSSSQGSLKELSKVVLDSLYRCKFIKTGKSRIKVVVRTGEKGKINCYLTGATMQENNLFIDSLKETLEKTVNQRYILVRLNKKLEEANDYYNVPTVLSQNKEMAEVFYTYFKNKIGKCDLIYTKNAEGRRLLLKARASSLSLKDKITRKQVYSNWK
;
A
#
# COMPACT_ATOMS: atom_id res chain seq x y z
N LYS A 1 -18.95 -13.06 -14.91
CA LYS A 1 -17.69 -13.72 -14.50
C LYS A 1 -17.23 -14.80 -15.49
N LEU A 2 -18.10 -15.67 -16.04
CA LEU A 2 -17.70 -16.68 -17.03
C LEU A 2 -17.07 -16.04 -18.28
N ASP A 3 -17.70 -15.01 -18.82
CA ASP A 3 -17.14 -14.26 -19.98
C ASP A 3 -15.82 -13.58 -19.65
N SER A 4 -15.67 -13.08 -18.43
CA SER A 4 -14.41 -12.49 -17.98
C SER A 4 -13.31 -13.53 -17.90
N ILE A 5 -13.61 -14.75 -17.44
CA ILE A 5 -12.65 -15.86 -17.41
C ILE A 5 -12.21 -16.20 -18.85
N SER A 6 -13.15 -16.36 -19.77
CA SER A 6 -12.81 -16.64 -21.17
C SER A 6 -11.92 -15.55 -21.78
N LYS A 7 -12.26 -14.28 -21.58
CA LYS A 7 -11.44 -13.16 -22.06
C LYS A 7 -10.02 -13.16 -21.46
N ILE A 8 -9.86 -13.51 -20.18
CA ILE A 8 -8.55 -13.62 -19.56
C ILE A 8 -7.77 -14.78 -20.15
N VAL A 9 -8.45 -15.92 -20.38
CA VAL A 9 -7.81 -17.09 -21.03
C VAL A 9 -7.30 -16.69 -22.43
N ASP A 10 -8.10 -15.97 -23.22
CA ASP A 10 -7.69 -15.48 -24.54
C ASP A 10 -6.44 -14.59 -24.43
N ILE A 11 -6.44 -13.61 -23.53
CA ILE A 11 -5.29 -12.69 -23.32
C ILE A 11 -4.02 -13.47 -22.95
N GLU A 12 -4.13 -14.39 -22.02
CA GLU A 12 -2.98 -15.16 -21.54
C GLU A 12 -2.49 -16.17 -22.60
N TYR A 13 -3.42 -16.79 -23.33
CA TYR A 13 -3.07 -17.69 -24.41
C TYR A 13 -2.43 -16.96 -25.61
N GLU A 14 -2.92 -15.79 -25.98
CA GLU A 14 -2.29 -14.93 -26.98
C GLU A 14 -0.85 -14.58 -26.61
N SER A 15 -0.59 -14.30 -25.34
CA SER A 15 0.72 -13.90 -24.83
C SER A 15 1.70 -15.07 -24.68
N LEU A 16 1.23 -16.22 -24.18
CA LEU A 16 2.09 -17.33 -23.76
C LEU A 16 2.06 -18.54 -24.69
N LYS A 17 1.02 -18.71 -25.49
CA LYS A 17 0.81 -19.84 -26.42
C LYS A 17 1.06 -21.19 -25.71
N GLU A 18 1.94 -22.02 -26.24
CA GLU A 18 2.28 -23.33 -25.69
C GLU A 18 2.93 -23.29 -24.29
N LYS A 19 3.46 -22.12 -23.90
CA LYS A 19 4.06 -21.91 -22.58
C LYS A 19 3.02 -21.63 -21.49
N LEU A 20 1.73 -21.48 -21.83
CA LEU A 20 0.68 -21.21 -20.85
C LEU A 20 0.55 -22.36 -19.83
N ARG A 21 0.63 -22.01 -18.56
CA ARG A 21 0.38 -22.90 -17.41
C ARG A 21 -0.55 -22.18 -16.45
N MET A 22 -1.86 -22.31 -16.73
CA MET A 22 -2.90 -21.57 -16.01
C MET A 22 -3.64 -22.46 -15.03
N VAL A 23 -3.93 -21.90 -13.86
CA VAL A 23 -4.84 -22.52 -12.88
C VAL A 23 -6.01 -21.60 -12.61
N ILE A 24 -7.23 -22.15 -12.67
CA ILE A 24 -8.47 -21.44 -12.38
C ILE A 24 -9.12 -22.05 -11.15
N LEU A 25 -9.32 -21.24 -10.11
CA LEU A 25 -9.85 -21.70 -8.82
C LEU A 25 -11.23 -21.12 -8.54
N THR A 26 -12.13 -22.01 -8.12
CA THR A 26 -13.49 -21.66 -7.73
C THR A 26 -13.93 -22.40 -6.46
N ASP A 27 -15.08 -22.05 -5.88
CA ASP A 27 -15.57 -22.66 -4.63
C ASP A 27 -16.32 -23.97 -4.84
N PHE A 28 -17.05 -24.09 -5.95
CA PHE A 28 -18.01 -25.16 -6.15
C PHE A 28 -17.64 -26.04 -7.33
N ILE A 29 -17.83 -27.37 -7.18
CA ILE A 29 -17.57 -28.33 -8.25
C ILE A 29 -18.71 -28.33 -9.26
N ARG A 30 -19.96 -28.34 -8.78
CA ARG A 30 -21.18 -28.38 -9.63
C ARG A 30 -21.23 -29.59 -10.55
N LYS A 31 -21.19 -30.80 -9.96
CA LYS A 31 -21.17 -32.09 -10.69
C LYS A 31 -22.40 -32.31 -11.58
N GLU A 32 -23.53 -31.74 -11.23
CA GLU A 32 -24.76 -31.75 -12.00
C GLU A 32 -24.59 -31.30 -13.44
N TYR A 33 -23.60 -30.49 -13.72
CA TYR A 33 -23.27 -30.03 -15.08
C TYR A 33 -22.43 -30.99 -15.91
N LEU A 34 -22.04 -32.14 -15.36
CA LEU A 34 -21.41 -33.22 -16.14
C LEU A 34 -22.39 -33.99 -16.99
N GLU A 35 -23.66 -34.06 -16.56
CA GLU A 35 -24.71 -34.92 -17.11
C GLU A 35 -25.75 -34.14 -17.91
N THR A 36 -25.73 -32.81 -17.91
CA THR A 36 -26.73 -31.97 -18.58
C THR A 36 -26.09 -31.00 -19.55
N ASP A 37 -26.71 -30.82 -20.72
CA ASP A 37 -26.28 -29.85 -21.74
C ASP A 37 -26.70 -28.40 -21.41
N ASN A 38 -27.71 -28.21 -20.55
CA ASN A 38 -28.19 -26.90 -20.18
C ASN A 38 -27.21 -26.16 -19.27
N ILE A 39 -26.62 -25.09 -19.79
CA ILE A 39 -25.82 -24.13 -18.99
C ILE A 39 -26.78 -23.05 -18.48
N GLU A 40 -27.26 -23.16 -17.26
CA GLU A 40 -27.77 -21.99 -16.58
C GLU A 40 -26.55 -21.04 -16.33
N THR A 41 -26.47 -19.98 -17.11
CA THR A 41 -25.35 -19.00 -17.13
C THR A 41 -25.11 -18.29 -15.80
N ASN A 42 -25.97 -18.50 -14.81
CA ASN A 42 -25.97 -17.80 -13.53
C ASN A 42 -25.18 -18.49 -12.41
N LYS A 43 -24.70 -19.71 -12.61
CA LYS A 43 -23.98 -20.44 -11.57
C LYS A 43 -22.48 -20.56 -11.87
N MET A 44 -21.66 -20.19 -10.90
CA MET A 44 -20.20 -20.38 -10.96
C MET A 44 -19.82 -21.73 -10.38
N GLY A 45 -18.81 -22.35 -11.00
CA GLY A 45 -18.30 -23.65 -10.56
C GLY A 45 -17.28 -24.21 -11.54
N VAL A 46 -16.62 -25.30 -11.16
CA VAL A 46 -15.59 -25.97 -11.97
C VAL A 46 -16.15 -26.39 -13.34
N PHE A 47 -17.29 -27.08 -13.37
CA PHE A 47 -17.87 -27.56 -14.63
C PHE A 47 -18.51 -26.47 -15.49
N PRO A 48 -19.22 -25.46 -14.97
CA PRO A 48 -19.62 -24.30 -15.76
C PRO A 48 -18.44 -23.60 -16.44
N ILE A 49 -17.32 -23.43 -15.74
CA ILE A 49 -16.09 -22.85 -16.32
C ILE A 49 -15.53 -23.79 -17.38
N PHE A 50 -15.40 -25.08 -17.10
CA PHE A 50 -14.90 -26.09 -18.04
C PHE A 50 -15.69 -26.10 -19.34
N LYS A 51 -17.04 -26.17 -19.27
CA LYS A 51 -17.93 -26.14 -20.46
C LYS A 51 -17.76 -24.82 -21.25
N SER A 52 -17.72 -23.68 -20.56
CA SER A 52 -17.56 -22.38 -21.22
C SER A 52 -16.26 -22.32 -22.01
N LEU A 53 -15.14 -22.78 -21.43
CA LEU A 53 -13.85 -22.78 -22.10
C LEU A 53 -13.75 -23.83 -23.21
N LEU A 54 -14.35 -25.00 -23.01
CA LEU A 54 -14.39 -26.05 -24.03
C LEU A 54 -15.03 -25.56 -25.34
N ASN A 55 -16.10 -24.77 -25.22
CA ASN A 55 -16.83 -24.24 -26.38
C ASN A 55 -16.10 -23.07 -27.06
N LYS A 56 -15.41 -22.23 -26.28
CA LYS A 56 -14.76 -21.01 -26.79
C LYS A 56 -13.32 -21.22 -27.25
N ASN A 57 -12.59 -22.12 -26.59
CA ASN A 57 -11.16 -22.35 -26.79
C ASN A 57 -10.84 -23.85 -27.03
N PRO A 58 -11.36 -24.45 -28.12
CA PRO A 58 -11.24 -25.89 -28.36
C PRO A 58 -9.82 -26.41 -28.62
N GLU A 59 -8.88 -25.52 -28.90
CA GLU A 59 -7.47 -25.81 -29.12
C GLU A 59 -6.66 -25.97 -27.81
N ILE A 60 -7.19 -25.43 -26.70
CA ILE A 60 -6.50 -25.45 -25.41
C ILE A 60 -6.79 -26.76 -24.67
N ASN A 61 -5.73 -27.44 -24.23
CA ASN A 61 -5.88 -28.66 -23.44
C ASN A 61 -6.23 -28.32 -21.98
N LEU A 62 -7.47 -28.60 -21.61
CA LEU A 62 -8.02 -28.38 -20.27
C LEU A 62 -7.88 -29.63 -19.40
N ALA A 63 -7.80 -29.46 -18.09
CA ALA A 63 -8.04 -30.53 -17.12
C ALA A 63 -8.88 -30.00 -15.95
N VAL A 64 -9.62 -30.92 -15.32
CA VAL A 64 -10.32 -30.65 -14.06
C VAL A 64 -9.64 -31.45 -12.95
N LEU A 65 -9.23 -30.76 -11.89
CA LEU A 65 -8.69 -31.38 -10.69
C LEU A 65 -9.46 -30.89 -9.45
N THR A 66 -10.15 -31.82 -8.82
CA THR A 66 -10.85 -31.55 -7.55
C THR A 66 -10.63 -32.70 -6.58
N GLY A 67 -11.02 -32.52 -5.32
CA GLY A 67 -10.94 -33.61 -4.34
C GLY A 67 -11.75 -34.87 -4.72
N SER A 68 -12.70 -34.80 -5.66
CA SER A 68 -13.59 -35.92 -5.99
C SER A 68 -13.71 -36.27 -7.48
N VAL A 69 -13.23 -35.41 -8.38
CA VAL A 69 -13.36 -35.61 -9.84
C VAL A 69 -12.11 -35.13 -10.54
N PHE A 70 -11.58 -35.96 -11.42
CA PHE A 70 -10.47 -35.64 -12.31
C PHE A 70 -10.94 -35.83 -13.75
N VAL A 71 -10.66 -34.85 -14.62
CA VAL A 71 -10.95 -34.90 -16.05
C VAL A 71 -9.69 -34.49 -16.82
N ILE A 72 -9.38 -35.23 -17.87
CA ILE A 72 -8.21 -34.98 -18.73
C ILE A 72 -8.57 -35.14 -20.21
N PRO A 73 -7.79 -34.58 -21.15
CA PRO A 73 -7.94 -34.89 -22.57
C PRO A 73 -7.81 -36.38 -22.85
N SER A 74 -8.73 -36.95 -23.67
CA SER A 74 -8.75 -38.38 -24.03
C SER A 74 -7.43 -38.87 -24.61
N LYS A 75 -6.74 -38.02 -25.39
CA LYS A 75 -5.43 -38.31 -25.99
C LYS A 75 -4.32 -38.58 -24.95
N LEU A 76 -4.50 -38.19 -23.69
CA LEU A 76 -3.52 -38.39 -22.63
C LEU A 76 -3.72 -39.68 -21.83
N GLN A 77 -4.72 -40.51 -22.14
CA GLN A 77 -4.95 -41.78 -21.44
C GLN A 77 -3.73 -42.70 -21.49
N LYS A 78 -3.13 -42.85 -22.69
CA LYS A 78 -1.89 -43.67 -22.86
C LYS A 78 -0.74 -43.13 -22.03
N ASN A 79 -0.59 -41.78 -21.98
CA ASN A 79 0.48 -41.17 -21.17
C ASN A 79 0.29 -41.49 -19.68
N ILE A 80 -0.94 -41.37 -19.14
CA ILE A 80 -1.22 -41.72 -17.74
C ILE A 80 -0.93 -43.21 -17.48
N TYR A 81 -1.35 -44.14 -18.38
CA TYR A 81 -1.07 -45.55 -18.19
C TYR A 81 0.44 -45.87 -18.19
N ASN A 82 1.18 -45.30 -19.12
CA ASN A 82 2.64 -45.47 -19.16
C ASN A 82 3.32 -44.94 -17.88
N MET A 83 2.92 -43.72 -17.46
CA MET A 83 3.44 -43.13 -16.23
C MET A 83 3.03 -43.91 -14.97
N CYS A 84 1.87 -44.59 -14.97
CA CYS A 84 1.49 -45.49 -13.89
C CYS A 84 2.44 -46.70 -13.80
N GLU A 85 2.84 -47.30 -14.94
CA GLU A 85 3.85 -48.37 -14.96
C GLU A 85 5.17 -47.91 -14.41
N GLU A 86 5.69 -46.80 -14.91
CA GLU A 86 6.98 -46.23 -14.49
C GLU A 86 7.01 -45.89 -12.98
N ASN A 87 5.87 -45.57 -12.38
CA ASN A 87 5.77 -45.18 -10.97
C ASN A 87 5.19 -46.30 -10.07
N ASN A 88 5.12 -47.55 -10.55
CA ASN A 88 4.61 -48.71 -9.82
C ASN A 88 3.18 -48.48 -9.27
N ILE A 89 2.31 -47.89 -10.08
CA ILE A 89 0.89 -47.68 -9.76
C ILE A 89 0.05 -48.75 -10.47
N ASP A 90 -0.73 -49.52 -9.72
CA ASP A 90 -1.59 -50.57 -10.29
C ASP A 90 -2.64 -49.95 -11.23
N LYS A 91 -2.53 -50.21 -12.51
CA LYS A 91 -3.42 -49.72 -13.56
C LYS A 91 -4.91 -50.08 -13.33
N ARG A 92 -5.20 -51.19 -12.64
CA ARG A 92 -6.57 -51.56 -12.30
C ARG A 92 -7.27 -50.56 -11.38
N LYS A 93 -6.51 -49.75 -10.65
CA LYS A 93 -6.99 -48.70 -9.76
C LYS A 93 -7.26 -47.39 -10.48
N VAL A 94 -6.95 -47.29 -11.78
CA VAL A 94 -7.15 -46.09 -12.62
C VAL A 94 -7.98 -46.49 -13.82
N LYS A 95 -9.25 -46.01 -13.87
CA LYS A 95 -10.21 -46.29 -14.95
C LYS A 95 -10.62 -45.00 -15.64
N PHE A 96 -10.85 -45.07 -16.93
CA PHE A 96 -11.33 -43.93 -17.70
C PHE A 96 -12.78 -44.11 -18.06
N LYS A 97 -13.61 -43.07 -17.89
CA LYS A 97 -15.01 -43.01 -18.27
C LYS A 97 -15.20 -41.88 -19.26
N ASN A 98 -15.90 -42.12 -20.36
CA ASN A 98 -16.24 -41.08 -21.32
C ASN A 98 -17.18 -40.05 -20.68
N LEU A 99 -17.00 -38.79 -21.06
CA LEU A 99 -17.88 -37.72 -20.64
C LEU A 99 -19.04 -37.55 -21.65
N ILE A 100 -20.25 -37.33 -21.16
CA ILE A 100 -21.43 -37.06 -22.01
C ILE A 100 -21.24 -35.74 -22.78
N ILE A 101 -20.60 -34.77 -22.15
CA ILE A 101 -20.41 -33.40 -22.67
C ILE A 101 -19.33 -33.26 -23.75
N SER A 102 -18.43 -34.23 -23.92
CA SER A 102 -17.36 -34.16 -24.92
C SER A 102 -16.59 -35.48 -25.05
N ASP A 103 -16.46 -35.98 -26.26
CA ASP A 103 -15.65 -37.18 -26.57
C ASP A 103 -14.16 -36.89 -26.50
N LYS A 104 -13.75 -35.60 -26.51
CA LYS A 104 -12.34 -35.17 -26.41
C LYS A 104 -11.77 -35.30 -25.01
N TYR A 105 -12.62 -35.58 -24.01
CA TYR A 105 -12.23 -35.64 -22.60
C TYR A 105 -12.75 -36.86 -21.90
N VAL A 106 -12.03 -37.34 -20.90
CA VAL A 106 -12.41 -38.49 -20.08
C VAL A 106 -12.32 -38.17 -18.61
N GLN A 107 -13.26 -38.70 -17.83
CA GLN A 107 -13.15 -38.69 -16.38
C GLN A 107 -12.20 -39.82 -15.94
N VAL A 108 -11.27 -39.50 -15.05
CA VAL A 108 -10.35 -40.46 -14.43
C VAL A 108 -10.98 -40.92 -13.11
N ALA A 109 -11.47 -42.15 -13.06
CA ALA A 109 -11.97 -42.80 -11.85
C ALA A 109 -10.78 -43.47 -11.13
N ILE A 110 -10.48 -43.02 -9.91
CA ILE A 110 -9.28 -43.39 -9.19
C ILE A 110 -9.66 -43.90 -7.79
N SER A 111 -9.01 -44.98 -7.36
CA SER A 111 -9.09 -45.46 -5.98
C SER A 111 -8.34 -44.45 -5.05
N ASP A 112 -8.88 -44.24 -3.85
CA ASP A 112 -8.30 -43.29 -2.88
C ASP A 112 -6.83 -43.58 -2.55
N SER A 113 -6.43 -44.87 -2.53
CA SER A 113 -5.08 -45.31 -2.23
C SER A 113 -4.02 -44.80 -3.23
N VAL A 114 -4.41 -44.44 -4.44
CA VAL A 114 -3.46 -43.97 -5.49
C VAL A 114 -3.76 -42.54 -5.94
N ARG A 115 -4.75 -41.88 -5.37
CA ARG A 115 -5.22 -40.56 -5.77
C ARG A 115 -4.09 -39.50 -5.83
N ASN A 116 -3.33 -39.34 -4.75
CA ASN A 116 -2.24 -38.37 -4.72
C ASN A 116 -1.14 -38.68 -5.74
N LYS A 117 -0.85 -39.97 -5.96
CA LYS A 117 0.13 -40.35 -6.96
C LYS A 117 -0.33 -39.99 -8.37
N VAL A 118 -1.62 -40.27 -8.72
CA VAL A 118 -2.18 -39.91 -10.04
C VAL A 118 -2.29 -38.40 -10.19
N MET A 119 -2.63 -37.66 -9.13
CA MET A 119 -2.62 -36.20 -9.16
C MET A 119 -1.24 -35.65 -9.52
N ASN A 120 -0.16 -36.21 -8.96
CA ASN A 120 1.21 -35.85 -9.31
C ASN A 120 1.55 -36.16 -10.78
N LEU A 121 1.03 -37.28 -11.35
CA LEU A 121 1.21 -37.57 -12.77
C LEU A 121 0.53 -36.53 -13.67
N ILE A 122 -0.68 -36.11 -13.31
CA ILE A 122 -1.40 -35.05 -14.04
C ILE A 122 -0.65 -33.72 -13.92
N SER A 123 -0.10 -33.41 -12.74
CA SER A 123 0.75 -32.22 -12.54
C SER A 123 1.98 -32.26 -13.44
N LYS A 124 2.63 -33.41 -13.59
CA LYS A 124 3.77 -33.56 -14.50
C LYS A 124 3.37 -33.31 -15.96
N LEU A 125 2.22 -33.80 -16.41
CA LEU A 125 1.68 -33.50 -17.74
C LEU A 125 1.37 -32.00 -17.93
N PHE A 126 0.97 -31.32 -16.85
CA PHE A 126 0.77 -29.88 -16.86
C PHE A 126 2.11 -29.13 -16.94
N ALA A 127 3.10 -29.51 -16.17
CA ALA A 127 4.44 -28.93 -16.25
C ALA A 127 5.05 -29.09 -17.65
N GLU A 128 4.90 -30.26 -18.27
CA GLU A 128 5.35 -30.56 -19.63
C GLU A 128 4.56 -29.82 -20.72
N GLY A 129 3.43 -29.18 -20.41
CA GLY A 129 2.58 -28.46 -21.38
C GLY A 129 1.59 -29.30 -22.14
N LYS A 130 1.48 -30.57 -21.84
CA LYS A 130 0.42 -31.45 -22.43
C LYS A 130 -0.97 -31.06 -21.93
N ILE A 131 -1.05 -30.45 -20.76
CA ILE A 131 -2.22 -29.75 -20.19
C ILE A 131 -1.81 -28.30 -20.01
N GLN A 132 -2.62 -27.34 -20.48
CA GLN A 132 -2.32 -25.94 -20.40
C GLN A 132 -3.11 -25.23 -19.30
N ILE A 133 -4.35 -25.67 -19.05
CA ILE A 133 -5.22 -25.08 -18.03
C ILE A 133 -5.75 -26.18 -17.10
N ILE A 134 -5.60 -25.95 -15.80
CA ILE A 134 -6.23 -26.75 -14.75
C ILE A 134 -7.33 -25.93 -14.09
N ILE A 135 -8.55 -26.50 -14.05
CA ILE A 135 -9.69 -25.90 -13.35
C ILE A 135 -9.95 -26.73 -12.09
N GLY A 136 -9.96 -26.08 -10.94
CA GLY A 136 -10.13 -26.77 -9.67
C GLY A 136 -10.82 -25.95 -8.59
N THR A 137 -10.94 -26.58 -7.43
CA THR A 137 -11.43 -25.91 -6.23
C THR A 137 -10.26 -25.32 -5.42
N LYS A 138 -10.55 -24.39 -4.53
CA LYS A 138 -9.55 -23.78 -3.64
C LYS A 138 -8.77 -24.80 -2.81
N SER A 139 -9.40 -25.92 -2.44
CA SER A 139 -8.77 -27.01 -1.71
C SER A 139 -7.60 -27.65 -2.47
N LEU A 140 -7.62 -27.62 -3.80
CA LEU A 140 -6.53 -28.16 -4.63
C LEU A 140 -5.16 -27.57 -4.21
N LEU A 141 -5.09 -26.25 -4.05
CA LEU A 141 -3.86 -25.59 -3.62
C LEU A 141 -3.64 -25.66 -2.09
N GLY A 142 -4.67 -26.03 -1.32
CA GLY A 142 -4.57 -26.20 0.14
C GLY A 142 -3.93 -27.53 0.58
N GLU A 143 -4.11 -28.58 -0.19
CA GLU A 143 -3.78 -29.97 0.16
C GLU A 143 -2.36 -30.43 -0.22
N GLY A 144 -1.40 -29.49 -0.22
CA GLY A 144 0.00 -29.85 -0.51
C GLY A 144 0.36 -29.95 -1.99
N TRP A 145 -0.58 -29.71 -2.92
CA TRP A 145 -0.27 -29.64 -4.34
C TRP A 145 0.64 -28.45 -4.66
N ASP A 146 1.79 -28.73 -5.21
CA ASP A 146 2.82 -27.75 -5.52
C ASP A 146 3.26 -27.88 -6.97
N GLU A 147 3.08 -26.81 -7.75
CA GLU A 147 3.41 -26.80 -9.17
C GLU A 147 4.10 -25.47 -9.55
N PRO A 148 5.44 -25.45 -9.52
CA PRO A 148 6.20 -24.25 -9.82
C PRO A 148 6.08 -23.75 -11.27
N SER A 149 5.54 -24.54 -12.20
CA SER A 149 5.37 -24.12 -13.59
C SER A 149 4.22 -23.12 -13.80
N ILE A 150 3.32 -22.94 -12.83
CA ILE A 150 2.19 -22.01 -12.92
C ILE A 150 2.69 -20.61 -13.27
N ASN A 151 2.20 -20.05 -14.38
CA ASN A 151 2.51 -18.70 -14.84
C ASN A 151 1.25 -17.81 -15.00
N SER A 152 0.07 -18.35 -14.79
CA SER A 152 -1.19 -17.58 -14.70
C SER A 152 -2.12 -18.23 -13.69
N LEU A 153 -2.74 -17.45 -12.82
CA LEU A 153 -3.70 -17.90 -11.81
C LEU A 153 -4.95 -17.02 -11.85
N ILE A 154 -6.12 -17.63 -12.01
CA ILE A 154 -7.42 -16.95 -11.92
C ILE A 154 -8.11 -17.34 -10.61
N LEU A 155 -8.36 -16.36 -9.76
CA LEU A 155 -9.20 -16.51 -8.57
C LEU A 155 -10.63 -16.13 -8.94
N ALA A 156 -11.39 -17.11 -9.46
CA ALA A 156 -12.72 -16.92 -10.02
C ALA A 156 -13.82 -16.73 -8.96
N SER A 157 -13.60 -17.22 -7.77
CA SER A 157 -14.50 -17.09 -6.66
C SER A 157 -13.89 -16.34 -5.48
N PHE A 158 -14.76 -16.05 -4.56
CA PHE A 158 -14.54 -15.28 -3.40
C PHE A 158 -13.60 -15.98 -2.39
N VAL A 159 -12.45 -15.39 -2.09
CA VAL A 159 -11.57 -15.89 -1.03
C VAL A 159 -11.66 -14.94 0.16
N GLY A 160 -12.44 -15.30 1.18
CA GLY A 160 -12.63 -14.48 2.37
C GLY A 160 -11.40 -14.43 3.31
N SER A 161 -10.50 -15.42 3.20
CA SER A 161 -9.32 -15.50 4.06
C SER A 161 -8.08 -14.90 3.37
N TYR A 162 -7.45 -13.95 4.04
CA TYR A 162 -6.14 -13.40 3.65
C TYR A 162 -5.09 -14.50 3.50
N MET A 163 -5.00 -15.38 4.50
CA MET A 163 -3.99 -16.46 4.53
C MET A 163 -4.12 -17.38 3.32
N LEU A 164 -5.35 -17.81 2.99
CA LEU A 164 -5.61 -18.68 1.86
C LEU A 164 -5.29 -17.97 0.53
N SER A 165 -5.68 -16.69 0.39
CA SER A 165 -5.34 -15.88 -0.79
C SER A 165 -3.83 -15.74 -0.97
N ASN A 166 -3.10 -15.54 0.12
CA ASN A 166 -1.64 -15.41 0.09
C ASN A 166 -0.95 -16.73 -0.26
N GLN A 167 -1.45 -17.86 0.26
CA GLN A 167 -0.95 -19.18 -0.10
C GLN A 167 -1.10 -19.45 -1.60
N MET A 168 -2.28 -19.19 -2.16
CA MET A 168 -2.53 -19.39 -3.61
C MET A 168 -1.62 -18.53 -4.47
N ARG A 169 -1.49 -17.24 -4.13
CA ARG A 169 -0.55 -16.32 -4.80
C ARG A 169 0.89 -16.82 -4.70
N GLY A 170 1.33 -17.20 -3.50
CA GLY A 170 2.67 -17.71 -3.24
C GLY A 170 3.03 -18.91 -4.11
N ARG A 171 2.07 -19.77 -4.44
CA ARG A 171 2.30 -20.92 -5.33
C ARG A 171 2.42 -20.50 -6.79
N ALA A 172 1.60 -19.53 -7.24
CA ALA A 172 1.69 -19.03 -8.61
C ALA A 172 3.03 -18.32 -8.90
N ILE A 173 3.60 -17.62 -7.91
CA ILE A 173 4.86 -16.86 -8.07
C ILE A 173 6.12 -17.66 -7.72
N ARG A 174 6.01 -18.95 -7.43
CA ARG A 174 7.19 -19.79 -7.17
C ARG A 174 8.16 -19.79 -8.35
N VAL A 175 9.44 -19.75 -8.02
CA VAL A 175 10.51 -19.85 -9.00
C VAL A 175 10.62 -21.29 -9.48
N ASN A 176 10.85 -21.50 -10.76
CA ASN A 176 11.19 -22.76 -11.38
C ASN A 176 12.57 -22.64 -12.08
N GLU A 177 12.94 -23.61 -12.89
CA GLU A 177 14.19 -23.59 -13.64
C GLU A 177 14.32 -22.41 -14.62
N ASN A 178 13.21 -21.80 -15.02
CA ASN A 178 13.23 -20.62 -15.87
C ASN A 178 13.44 -19.35 -15.02
N PRO A 179 14.62 -18.71 -15.08
CA PRO A 179 14.94 -17.52 -14.29
C PRO A 179 14.11 -16.28 -14.71
N ARG A 180 13.52 -16.30 -15.92
CA ARG A 180 12.68 -15.21 -16.43
C ARG A 180 11.18 -15.44 -16.20
N LYS A 181 10.81 -16.44 -15.40
CA LYS A 181 9.41 -16.71 -15.11
C LYS A 181 8.76 -15.52 -14.39
N THR A 182 7.67 -15.04 -14.95
CA THR A 182 6.73 -14.12 -14.31
C THR A 182 5.36 -14.78 -14.24
N SER A 183 4.51 -14.36 -13.30
CA SER A 183 3.18 -14.92 -13.14
C SER A 183 2.14 -13.83 -12.94
N ASN A 184 1.03 -13.94 -13.68
CA ASN A 184 -0.12 -13.09 -13.49
C ASN A 184 -1.12 -13.72 -12.51
N VAL A 185 -1.64 -12.93 -11.59
CA VAL A 185 -2.69 -13.36 -10.66
C VAL A 185 -3.92 -12.48 -10.84
N TRP A 186 -4.96 -13.07 -11.41
CA TRP A 186 -6.21 -12.39 -11.74
C TRP A 186 -7.24 -12.55 -10.64
N HIS A 187 -7.75 -11.42 -10.15
CA HIS A 187 -8.83 -11.36 -9.19
C HIS A 187 -10.11 -10.89 -9.86
N LEU A 188 -11.14 -11.73 -9.91
CA LEU A 188 -12.42 -11.38 -10.49
C LEU A 188 -13.34 -10.72 -9.45
N VAL A 189 -13.80 -9.53 -9.76
CA VAL A 189 -14.66 -8.72 -8.90
C VAL A 189 -15.87 -8.24 -9.67
N CYS A 190 -17.06 -8.38 -9.09
CA CYS A 190 -18.26 -7.72 -9.57
C CYS A 190 -18.41 -6.38 -8.88
N VAL A 191 -18.63 -5.34 -9.67
CA VAL A 191 -18.95 -4.00 -9.19
C VAL A 191 -20.29 -3.55 -9.75
N THR A 192 -21.00 -2.71 -9.00
CA THR A 192 -22.24 -2.08 -9.42
C THR A 192 -21.96 -0.62 -9.73
N GLU A 193 -22.53 -0.09 -10.79
CA GLU A 193 -22.44 1.30 -11.16
C GLU A 193 -23.10 2.20 -10.09
N GLY A 194 -22.44 3.32 -9.74
CA GLY A 194 -22.97 4.32 -8.81
C GLY A 194 -21.93 4.87 -7.82
N ASP A 195 -22.35 5.87 -7.04
CA ASP A 195 -21.53 6.60 -6.07
C ASP A 195 -21.22 5.81 -4.79
N GLU A 196 -20.06 6.14 -4.17
CA GLU A 196 -19.52 5.48 -2.96
C GLU A 196 -20.50 5.42 -1.77
N LYS A 197 -21.36 6.44 -1.60
CA LYS A 197 -22.22 6.55 -0.41
C LYS A 197 -23.44 5.63 -0.46
N GLU A 198 -23.96 5.35 -1.64
CA GLU A 198 -25.16 4.50 -1.82
C GLU A 198 -24.83 3.00 -1.97
N ASN A 199 -23.60 2.67 -2.29
CA ASN A 199 -23.24 1.35 -2.83
C ASN A 199 -22.37 0.46 -1.95
N LYS A 200 -22.09 0.80 -0.67
CA LYS A 200 -21.26 -0.06 0.21
C LYS A 200 -21.83 -1.50 0.34
N ILE A 201 -23.14 -1.64 0.38
CA ILE A 201 -23.80 -2.95 0.46
C ILE A 201 -23.82 -3.63 -0.91
N LYS A 202 -23.94 -2.86 -2.00
CA LYS A 202 -24.01 -3.38 -3.37
C LYS A 202 -22.68 -3.88 -3.92
N ASN A 203 -21.54 -3.36 -3.43
CA ASN A 203 -20.17 -3.70 -3.88
C ASN A 203 -19.44 -4.64 -2.90
N ALA A 204 -20.13 -5.64 -2.35
CA ALA A 204 -19.55 -6.58 -1.38
C ALA A 204 -18.29 -7.30 -1.89
N ASP A 205 -18.24 -7.67 -3.18
CA ASP A 205 -17.06 -8.26 -3.82
C ASP A 205 -15.85 -7.32 -3.78
N TYR A 206 -16.08 -6.02 -4.06
CA TYR A 206 -15.03 -5.00 -4.04
C TYR A 206 -14.54 -4.73 -2.61
N GLU A 207 -15.43 -4.53 -1.66
CA GLU A 207 -15.07 -4.29 -0.26
C GLU A 207 -14.22 -5.44 0.31
N MET A 208 -14.52 -6.65 -0.08
CA MET A 208 -13.76 -7.79 0.36
C MET A 208 -12.42 -7.94 -0.37
N LEU A 209 -12.34 -7.57 -1.65
CA LEU A 209 -11.06 -7.44 -2.35
C LEU A 209 -10.20 -6.38 -1.66
N LYS A 210 -10.76 -5.21 -1.34
CA LYS A 210 -10.10 -4.11 -0.65
C LYS A 210 -9.48 -4.57 0.67
N ARG A 211 -10.26 -5.21 1.54
CA ARG A 211 -9.76 -5.75 2.83
C ARG A 211 -8.62 -6.76 2.65
N ARG A 212 -8.67 -7.61 1.64
CA ARG A 212 -7.56 -8.55 1.36
C ARG A 212 -6.30 -7.84 0.91
N PHE A 213 -6.45 -6.82 0.07
CA PHE A 213 -5.32 -6.08 -0.47
C PHE A 213 -4.71 -5.11 0.55
N GLU A 214 -5.46 -4.63 1.55
CA GLU A 214 -4.93 -3.80 2.64
C GLU A 214 -3.74 -4.43 3.36
N ALA A 215 -3.67 -5.75 3.40
CA ALA A 215 -2.56 -6.49 3.99
C ALA A 215 -1.35 -6.68 3.05
N PHE A 216 -1.47 -6.29 1.78
CA PHE A 216 -0.38 -6.42 0.81
C PHE A 216 0.27 -5.06 0.54
N SER A 217 1.58 -5.01 0.75
CA SER A 217 2.42 -3.91 0.32
C SER A 217 3.19 -4.29 -0.94
N GLY A 218 3.39 -3.34 -1.82
CA GLY A 218 4.21 -3.54 -3.01
C GLY A 218 4.52 -2.24 -3.73
N ILE A 219 5.51 -2.28 -4.59
CA ILE A 219 5.93 -1.12 -5.37
C ILE A 219 4.85 -0.84 -6.43
N GLY A 220 4.47 0.44 -6.60
CA GLY A 220 3.57 0.87 -7.65
C GLY A 220 4.14 0.56 -9.04
N TYR A 221 3.26 0.29 -10.04
CA TYR A 221 3.75 -0.04 -11.38
C TYR A 221 4.47 1.13 -12.05
N GLU A 222 3.94 2.35 -11.91
CA GLU A 222 4.47 3.56 -12.55
C GLU A 222 5.30 4.44 -11.59
N SER A 223 5.33 4.09 -10.31
CA SER A 223 5.99 4.87 -9.28
C SER A 223 6.95 4.02 -8.45
N ASN A 224 7.91 4.66 -7.80
CA ASN A 224 8.79 4.03 -6.82
C ASN A 224 8.19 3.98 -5.41
N LEU A 225 6.90 4.31 -5.28
CA LEU A 225 6.19 4.27 -4.01
C LEU A 225 5.83 2.83 -3.65
N ILE A 226 6.01 2.48 -2.39
CA ILE A 226 5.46 1.26 -1.80
C ILE A 226 4.10 1.63 -1.23
N GLU A 227 3.07 1.04 -1.80
CA GLU A 227 1.67 1.31 -1.48
C GLU A 227 0.99 0.06 -0.95
N ASN A 228 0.02 0.23 -0.08
CA ASN A 228 -0.81 -0.84 0.44
C ASN A 228 -2.14 -0.91 -0.33
N GLY A 229 -2.71 -2.09 -0.36
CA GLY A 229 -4.05 -2.26 -0.86
C GLY A 229 -4.20 -2.09 -2.37
N LEU A 230 -5.37 -1.62 -2.79
CA LEU A 230 -5.73 -1.44 -4.20
C LEU A 230 -5.21 -0.12 -4.81
N GLU A 231 -4.64 0.77 -4.01
CA GLU A 231 -4.07 2.04 -4.48
C GLU A 231 -2.99 1.83 -5.55
N ARG A 232 -2.12 0.81 -5.34
CA ARG A 232 -1.09 0.43 -6.32
C ARG A 232 -1.65 0.04 -7.70
N LEU A 233 -2.88 -0.45 -7.75
CA LEU A 233 -3.57 -0.86 -8.98
C LEU A 233 -4.51 0.23 -9.49
N ASN A 234 -4.60 1.36 -8.77
CA ASN A 234 -5.50 2.46 -9.06
C ASN A 234 -6.97 2.03 -9.21
N VAL A 235 -7.40 1.00 -8.45
CA VAL A 235 -8.75 0.45 -8.47
C VAL A 235 -9.57 1.08 -7.35
N ASN A 236 -10.15 2.25 -7.63
CA ASN A 236 -10.93 3.01 -6.66
C ASN A 236 -12.27 3.45 -7.28
N PRO A 237 -13.37 3.48 -6.49
CA PRO A 237 -14.62 4.05 -6.92
C PRO A 237 -14.50 5.57 -7.23
N PRO A 238 -15.43 6.19 -7.99
CA PRO A 238 -16.70 5.58 -8.47
C PRO A 238 -16.46 4.63 -9.65
N PHE A 239 -17.28 3.56 -9.73
CA PHE A 239 -17.25 2.60 -10.84
C PHE A 239 -18.32 2.97 -11.86
N THR A 240 -17.97 3.80 -12.84
CA THR A 240 -18.76 3.99 -14.05
C THR A 240 -18.40 2.94 -15.09
N LYS A 241 -19.24 2.77 -16.10
CA LYS A 241 -18.96 1.83 -17.18
C LYS A 241 -17.62 2.12 -17.86
N GLU A 242 -17.36 3.39 -18.17
CA GLU A 242 -16.13 3.86 -18.81
C GLU A 242 -14.91 3.58 -17.92
N ARG A 243 -15.05 3.81 -16.61
CA ARG A 243 -13.98 3.55 -15.65
C ARG A 243 -13.66 2.06 -15.53
N VAL A 244 -14.68 1.20 -15.53
CA VAL A 244 -14.49 -0.27 -15.51
C VAL A 244 -13.83 -0.75 -16.81
N GLU A 245 -14.21 -0.20 -17.97
CA GLU A 245 -13.57 -0.50 -19.25
C GLU A 245 -12.11 -0.07 -19.26
N GLU A 246 -11.81 1.13 -18.75
CA GLU A 246 -10.43 1.63 -18.61
C GLU A 246 -9.58 0.72 -17.70
N LEU A 247 -10.10 0.35 -16.53
CA LEU A 247 -9.42 -0.55 -15.59
C LEU A 247 -9.13 -1.91 -16.22
N ASN A 248 -10.09 -2.48 -16.95
CA ASN A 248 -9.91 -3.75 -17.66
C ASN A 248 -8.88 -3.64 -18.79
N LYS A 249 -8.89 -2.54 -19.55
CA LYS A 249 -7.90 -2.25 -20.58
C LYS A 249 -6.48 -2.13 -19.99
N ASN A 250 -6.35 -1.42 -18.88
CA ASN A 250 -5.07 -1.27 -18.18
C ASN A 250 -4.58 -2.62 -17.65
N ALA A 251 -5.45 -3.43 -17.04
CA ALA A 251 -5.11 -4.77 -16.58
C ALA A 251 -4.61 -5.66 -17.73
N LYS A 252 -5.28 -5.63 -18.91
CA LYS A 252 -4.81 -6.30 -20.11
C LYS A 252 -3.43 -5.82 -20.54
N ASN A 253 -3.23 -4.50 -20.63
CA ASN A 253 -1.96 -3.91 -21.06
C ASN A 253 -0.80 -4.29 -20.14
N TYR A 254 -1.01 -4.30 -18.83
CA TYR A 254 0.02 -4.69 -17.86
C TYR A 254 0.30 -6.19 -17.88
N SER A 255 -0.71 -7.02 -18.10
CA SER A 255 -0.56 -8.48 -18.07
C SER A 255 0.35 -9.02 -19.17
N VAL A 256 0.42 -8.35 -20.32
CA VAL A 256 1.27 -8.77 -21.46
C VAL A 256 2.72 -8.28 -21.33
N LYS A 257 3.00 -7.31 -20.45
CA LYS A 257 4.34 -6.72 -20.25
C LYS A 257 5.23 -7.54 -19.30
N ARG A 258 5.29 -8.85 -19.50
CA ARG A 258 6.00 -9.79 -18.60
C ARG A 258 7.51 -9.59 -18.60
N GLU A 259 8.11 -9.43 -19.78
CA GLU A 259 9.57 -9.21 -19.93
C GLU A 259 9.97 -7.84 -19.35
N GLU A 260 9.18 -6.79 -19.59
CA GLU A 260 9.42 -5.47 -19.01
C GLU A 260 9.44 -5.54 -17.47
N MET A 261 8.50 -6.26 -16.86
CA MET A 261 8.46 -6.45 -15.41
C MET A 261 9.69 -7.19 -14.89
N TYR A 262 10.10 -8.25 -15.58
CA TYR A 262 11.31 -8.99 -15.23
C TYR A 262 12.56 -8.10 -15.30
N ASP A 263 12.72 -7.35 -16.39
CA ASP A 263 13.89 -6.49 -16.58
C ASP A 263 13.92 -5.34 -15.55
N ARG A 264 12.77 -4.76 -15.19
CA ARG A 264 12.68 -3.77 -14.12
C ARG A 264 13.16 -4.33 -12.78
N TRP A 265 12.73 -5.54 -12.41
CA TRP A 265 13.20 -6.21 -11.19
C TRP A 265 14.70 -6.52 -11.26
N LYS A 266 15.17 -7.04 -12.38
CA LYS A 266 16.59 -7.34 -12.60
C LYS A 266 17.46 -6.09 -12.48
N ASN A 267 17.08 -5.02 -13.16
CA ASN A 267 17.78 -3.74 -13.10
C ASN A 267 17.77 -3.14 -11.70
N CYS A 268 16.63 -3.21 -11.02
CA CYS A 268 16.49 -2.76 -9.64
C CYS A 268 17.45 -3.50 -8.71
N ILE A 269 17.58 -4.82 -8.84
CA ILE A 269 18.46 -5.66 -8.01
C ILE A 269 19.93 -5.46 -8.39
N GLN A 270 20.27 -5.41 -9.68
CA GLN A 270 21.66 -5.27 -10.14
C GLN A 270 22.24 -3.89 -9.85
N ASN A 271 21.42 -2.83 -9.96
CA ASN A 271 21.80 -1.47 -9.63
C ASN A 271 21.69 -1.18 -8.12
N MET A 272 21.49 -2.20 -7.30
CA MET A 272 21.61 -2.11 -5.86
C MET A 272 23.06 -1.77 -5.50
N ASP A 273 23.37 -0.47 -5.50
CA ASP A 273 24.40 0.01 -4.60
C ASP A 273 23.89 -0.28 -3.19
N VAL A 274 24.39 -1.39 -2.62
CA VAL A 274 23.96 -1.92 -1.31
C VAL A 274 24.03 -0.88 -0.21
N LYS A 275 24.82 0.19 -0.41
CA LYS A 275 24.91 1.34 0.48
C LYS A 275 23.76 2.35 0.32
N ASN A 276 23.08 2.38 -0.82
CA ASN A 276 22.11 3.44 -1.17
C ASN A 276 20.69 2.92 -1.45
N ALA A 277 20.47 1.63 -1.62
CA ALA A 277 19.14 1.06 -1.75
C ALA A 277 18.42 1.09 -0.39
N LYS A 278 17.68 2.15 -0.14
CA LYS A 278 16.93 2.31 1.11
C LYS A 278 15.44 2.34 0.79
N MET A 279 14.72 1.46 1.43
CA MET A 279 13.30 1.65 1.63
C MET A 279 13.17 2.86 2.57
N ILE A 280 12.68 3.98 2.05
CA ILE A 280 12.54 5.22 2.80
C ILE A 280 11.08 5.35 3.19
N ASP A 281 10.82 5.34 4.50
CA ASP A 281 9.54 5.77 5.01
C ASP A 281 9.49 7.29 5.03
N GLU A 282 8.48 7.87 4.41
CA GLU A 282 8.25 9.30 4.41
C GLU A 282 6.80 9.64 4.75
N ILE A 283 6.61 10.78 5.41
CA ILE A 283 5.29 11.35 5.65
C ILE A 283 4.98 12.38 4.58
N GLU A 284 3.80 12.30 4.02
CA GLU A 284 3.29 13.23 3.03
C GLU A 284 2.26 14.15 3.69
N VAL A 285 2.50 15.44 3.64
CA VAL A 285 1.65 16.48 4.24
C VAL A 285 1.12 17.40 3.15
N PRO A 286 -0.16 17.73 3.13
CA PRO A 286 -0.71 18.69 2.19
C PRO A 286 -0.15 20.09 2.45
N LYS A 287 -0.05 20.89 1.38
CA LYS A 287 0.41 22.26 1.46
C LYS A 287 -0.68 23.13 2.11
N GLU A 288 -0.58 23.39 3.39
CA GLU A 288 -1.50 24.29 4.11
C GLU A 288 -0.84 25.59 4.57
N ASP A 289 -1.58 26.69 4.42
CA ASP A 289 -1.12 28.06 4.74
C ASP A 289 -1.37 28.49 6.20
N LYS A 290 -1.92 27.61 7.05
CA LYS A 290 -2.37 27.99 8.41
C LYS A 290 -1.24 28.46 9.35
N MET A 291 -0.05 27.89 9.23
CA MET A 291 1.08 28.32 10.06
C MET A 291 1.58 29.73 9.76
N LYS A 292 1.37 30.23 8.54
CA LYS A 292 1.81 31.57 8.14
C LYS A 292 1.20 32.69 8.97
N LYS A 293 -0.13 32.63 9.23
CA LYS A 293 -0.87 33.73 9.87
C LYS A 293 -0.46 33.94 11.33
N ALA A 294 -0.33 32.88 12.11
CA ALA A 294 -0.02 32.96 13.53
C ALA A 294 1.37 33.57 13.81
N TRP A 295 2.37 33.17 13.02
CA TRP A 295 3.76 33.68 13.17
C TRP A 295 3.93 35.12 12.75
N PHE A 296 3.24 35.53 11.70
CA PHE A 296 3.30 36.91 11.23
C PHE A 296 2.76 37.86 12.28
N ILE A 297 1.68 37.51 12.96
CA ILE A 297 1.08 38.32 14.00
C ILE A 297 1.99 38.46 15.23
N ASP A 298 2.52 37.35 15.73
CA ASP A 298 3.42 37.36 16.94
C ASP A 298 4.74 38.13 16.71
N SER A 299 5.26 38.09 15.49
CA SER A 299 6.55 38.71 15.18
C SER A 299 6.44 40.16 14.73
N LYS A 300 5.31 40.55 14.14
CA LYS A 300 5.09 41.91 13.62
C LYS A 300 5.23 42.98 14.72
N PHE A 301 4.58 42.77 15.88
CA PHE A 301 4.67 43.72 16.98
C PHE A 301 6.05 43.83 17.57
N VAL A 302 6.77 42.72 17.69
CA VAL A 302 8.14 42.72 18.19
C VAL A 302 9.06 43.47 17.24
N ILE A 303 8.95 43.29 15.95
CA ILE A 303 9.76 43.97 14.93
C ILE A 303 9.48 45.48 14.94
N ILE A 304 8.16 45.86 14.96
CA ILE A 304 7.75 47.26 15.01
C ILE A 304 8.27 47.92 16.28
N SER A 305 8.16 47.27 17.45
CA SER A 305 8.66 47.80 18.73
C SER A 305 10.20 48.01 18.69
N ILE A 306 10.95 47.06 18.11
CA ILE A 306 12.44 47.20 18.02
C ILE A 306 12.78 48.32 17.06
N ILE A 307 12.13 48.49 15.93
CA ILE A 307 12.36 49.59 15.00
C ILE A 307 12.06 50.94 15.69
N ALA A 308 10.98 51.05 16.46
CA ALA A 308 10.66 52.24 17.22
C ALA A 308 11.71 52.55 18.27
N ILE A 309 12.25 51.53 18.97
CA ILE A 309 13.36 51.68 19.93
C ILE A 309 14.63 52.14 19.22
N MET A 310 14.98 51.58 18.05
CA MET A 310 16.13 52.02 17.26
C MET A 310 16.06 53.48 16.88
N VAL A 311 14.89 53.93 16.38
CA VAL A 311 14.69 55.32 16.04
C VAL A 311 14.83 56.23 17.27
N LEU A 312 14.22 55.82 18.39
CA LEU A 312 14.32 56.61 19.65
C LEU A 312 15.73 56.71 20.18
N LEU A 313 16.45 55.60 20.19
CA LEU A 313 17.90 55.54 20.57
C LEU A 313 18.73 56.38 19.62
N GLY A 314 18.45 56.39 18.34
CA GLY A 314 19.13 57.21 17.34
C GLY A 314 19.01 58.71 17.65
N LEU A 315 17.82 59.16 18.03
CA LEU A 315 17.59 60.55 18.42
C LEU A 315 18.33 60.89 19.71
N ILE A 316 18.26 60.07 20.75
CA ILE A 316 18.91 60.30 22.04
C ILE A 316 20.44 60.32 21.93
N LEU A 317 21.02 59.29 21.33
CA LEU A 317 22.47 59.14 21.21
C LEU A 317 23.09 60.12 20.20
N GLY A 318 22.33 60.50 19.18
CA GLY A 318 22.70 61.57 18.26
C GLY A 318 22.81 62.90 18.97
N PHE A 319 21.89 63.22 19.88
CA PHE A 319 21.89 64.42 20.71
C PHE A 319 23.10 64.43 21.68
N LEU A 320 23.45 63.28 22.24
CA LEU A 320 24.57 63.09 23.15
C LEU A 320 25.94 63.00 22.46
N LYS A 321 26.03 63.15 21.15
CA LYS A 321 27.25 63.00 20.32
C LYS A 321 28.03 61.67 20.49
N LEU A 322 27.39 60.64 20.99
CA LEU A 322 27.94 59.29 21.20
C LEU A 322 27.85 58.39 19.96
N LYS A 323 28.37 58.85 18.83
CA LYS A 323 28.25 58.19 17.51
C LYS A 323 28.70 56.72 17.48
N ILE A 324 29.82 56.37 18.12
CA ILE A 324 30.36 55.01 18.11
C ILE A 324 29.45 54.04 18.86
N LEU A 325 28.94 54.44 20.03
CA LEU A 325 28.03 53.64 20.84
C LEU A 325 26.71 53.43 20.11
N PHE A 326 26.21 54.45 19.41
CA PHE A 326 25.02 54.36 18.58
C PHE A 326 25.19 53.29 17.49
N VAL A 327 26.27 53.31 16.71
CA VAL A 327 26.51 52.35 15.64
C VAL A 327 26.60 50.93 16.18
N LEU A 328 27.23 50.69 17.32
CA LEU A 328 27.31 49.35 17.93
C LEU A 328 25.93 48.82 18.36
N ILE A 329 25.12 49.66 18.99
CA ILE A 329 23.76 49.28 19.42
C ILE A 329 22.88 48.98 18.21
N GLU A 330 22.90 49.82 17.18
CA GLU A 330 22.16 49.64 15.94
C GLU A 330 22.56 48.35 15.23
N MET A 331 23.85 48.02 15.19
CA MET A 331 24.34 46.78 14.60
C MET A 331 23.82 45.54 15.35
N ILE A 332 23.82 45.54 16.68
CA ILE A 332 23.28 44.45 17.51
C ILE A 332 21.78 44.30 17.31
N LEU A 333 21.03 45.40 17.34
CA LEU A 333 19.57 45.40 17.12
C LEU A 333 19.21 44.96 15.68
N GLY A 334 19.96 45.45 14.69
CA GLY A 334 19.84 45.05 13.31
C GLY A 334 20.07 43.53 13.10
N MET A 335 21.11 43.00 13.74
CA MET A 335 21.39 41.55 13.73
C MET A 335 20.25 40.76 14.39
N TYR A 336 19.69 41.25 15.50
CA TYR A 336 18.54 40.62 16.16
C TYR A 336 17.30 40.63 15.26
N ILE A 337 16.96 41.75 14.60
CA ILE A 337 15.88 41.85 13.63
C ILE A 337 16.09 40.87 12.48
N ALA A 338 17.31 40.82 11.92
CA ALA A 338 17.64 39.90 10.83
C ALA A 338 17.37 38.42 11.22
N THR A 339 17.75 38.02 12.45
CA THR A 339 17.42 36.65 12.93
C THR A 339 15.92 36.39 13.00
N LYS A 340 15.13 37.39 13.41
CA LYS A 340 13.65 37.28 13.46
C LYS A 340 13.06 37.21 12.06
N VAL A 341 13.51 38.06 11.14
CA VAL A 341 13.04 38.05 9.73
C VAL A 341 13.37 36.71 9.04
N ILE A 342 14.59 36.21 9.22
CA ILE A 342 14.99 34.90 8.71
C ILE A 342 14.08 33.80 9.27
N LYS A 343 13.78 33.83 10.57
CA LYS A 343 12.87 32.87 11.20
C LYS A 343 11.44 32.95 10.63
N ILE A 344 10.92 34.17 10.44
CA ILE A 344 9.61 34.40 9.80
C ILE A 344 9.60 33.82 8.37
N LYS A 345 10.63 34.14 7.57
CA LYS A 345 10.75 33.65 6.20
C LYS A 345 10.77 32.11 6.13
N ARG A 346 11.50 31.44 7.03
CA ARG A 346 11.50 29.97 7.13
C ARG A 346 10.14 29.39 7.46
N LEU A 347 9.45 29.97 8.43
CA LEU A 347 8.15 29.47 8.90
C LEU A 347 6.98 29.91 8.02
N SER A 348 7.17 30.88 7.14
CA SER A 348 6.15 31.30 6.18
C SER A 348 6.01 30.37 4.97
N SER A 349 6.96 29.46 4.74
CA SER A 349 6.81 28.41 3.74
C SER A 349 6.34 27.11 4.38
N SER A 350 5.45 26.37 3.71
CA SER A 350 4.94 25.09 4.21
C SER A 350 6.07 24.07 4.42
N GLN A 351 7.09 24.07 3.55
CA GLN A 351 8.28 23.23 3.72
C GLN A 351 9.11 23.63 4.93
N GLY A 352 9.32 24.95 5.13
CA GLY A 352 10.08 25.45 6.26
C GLY A 352 9.37 25.18 7.58
N SER A 353 8.05 25.35 7.64
CA SER A 353 7.24 25.03 8.82
C SER A 353 7.33 23.55 9.17
N LEU A 354 7.15 22.67 8.19
CA LEU A 354 7.28 21.23 8.40
C LEU A 354 8.69 20.85 8.83
N LYS A 355 9.72 21.45 8.24
CA LYS A 355 11.13 21.21 8.60
C LYS A 355 11.43 21.61 10.05
N GLU A 356 10.94 22.77 10.51
CA GLU A 356 11.15 23.21 11.89
C GLU A 356 10.34 22.34 12.89
N LEU A 357 9.11 21.95 12.57
CA LEU A 357 8.33 21.02 13.38
C LEU A 357 9.00 19.63 13.44
N SER A 358 9.51 19.14 12.33
CA SER A 358 10.26 17.89 12.26
C SER A 358 11.50 17.91 13.13
N LYS A 359 12.21 19.06 13.19
CA LYS A 359 13.33 19.23 14.11
C LYS A 359 12.88 19.25 15.59
N VAL A 360 11.69 19.77 15.90
CA VAL A 360 11.14 19.69 17.27
C VAL A 360 10.97 18.24 17.66
N VAL A 361 10.31 17.45 16.81
CA VAL A 361 10.10 16.01 17.06
C VAL A 361 11.43 15.28 17.21
N LEU A 362 12.35 15.46 16.26
CA LEU A 362 13.67 14.82 16.29
C LEU A 362 14.46 15.16 17.56
N ASP A 363 14.58 16.44 17.90
CA ASP A 363 15.33 16.88 19.08
C ASP A 363 14.72 16.39 20.38
N SER A 364 13.38 16.28 20.44
CA SER A 364 12.65 15.74 21.60
C SER A 364 12.90 14.24 21.75
N LEU A 365 12.78 13.47 20.67
CA LEU A 365 13.06 12.03 20.67
C LEU A 365 14.53 11.76 21.03
N TYR A 366 15.45 12.56 20.51
CA TYR A 366 16.87 12.45 20.83
C TYR A 366 17.14 12.76 22.32
N ARG A 367 16.57 13.84 22.86
CA ARG A 367 16.72 14.22 24.28
C ARG A 367 16.15 13.17 25.22
N CYS A 368 15.04 12.56 24.85
CA CYS A 368 14.40 11.47 25.60
C CYS A 368 15.06 10.09 25.32
N LYS A 369 16.20 10.02 24.64
CA LYS A 369 16.99 8.81 24.36
C LYS A 369 16.28 7.74 23.53
N PHE A 370 15.23 8.08 22.81
CA PHE A 370 14.57 7.17 21.85
C PHE A 370 15.36 7.02 20.55
N ILE A 371 16.15 8.03 20.18
CA ILE A 371 17.09 8.00 19.05
C ILE A 371 18.50 7.88 19.63
N LYS A 372 19.21 6.82 19.24
CA LYS A 372 20.56 6.48 19.71
C LYS A 372 21.65 6.87 18.71
N THR A 373 21.32 6.95 17.44
CA THR A 373 22.26 7.36 16.38
C THR A 373 22.74 8.79 16.61
N GLY A 374 24.03 9.02 16.49
CA GLY A 374 24.64 10.34 16.76
C GLY A 374 23.98 11.46 15.94
N LYS A 375 23.63 12.54 16.61
CA LYS A 375 22.89 13.68 16.02
C LYS A 375 23.53 14.27 14.77
N SER A 376 24.84 14.26 14.69
CA SER A 376 25.62 14.77 13.53
C SER A 376 25.38 13.94 12.25
N ARG A 377 25.00 12.67 12.38
CA ARG A 377 24.76 11.77 11.26
C ARG A 377 23.33 11.88 10.71
N ILE A 378 22.39 12.35 11.54
CA ILE A 378 20.96 12.41 11.19
C ILE A 378 20.62 13.77 10.59
N LYS A 379 19.94 13.76 9.44
CA LYS A 379 19.45 14.98 8.79
C LYS A 379 17.95 14.82 8.49
N VAL A 380 17.17 15.86 8.79
CA VAL A 380 15.77 15.97 8.36
C VAL A 380 15.75 16.42 6.90
N VAL A 381 15.19 15.62 6.04
CA VAL A 381 14.98 15.93 4.62
C VAL A 381 13.50 16.28 4.41
N VAL A 382 13.26 17.43 3.79
CA VAL A 382 11.91 17.87 3.39
C VAL A 382 12.00 18.27 1.92
N ARG A 383 11.14 17.63 1.09
CA ARG A 383 11.10 17.86 -0.35
C ARG A 383 9.67 18.05 -0.85
N THR A 384 9.50 18.72 -1.97
CA THR A 384 8.21 18.78 -2.65
C THR A 384 7.96 17.46 -3.37
N GLY A 385 6.86 16.81 -3.05
CA GLY A 385 6.34 15.64 -3.75
C GLY A 385 5.43 16.03 -4.90
N GLU A 386 4.76 15.04 -5.46
CA GLU A 386 3.79 15.22 -6.53
C GLU A 386 2.57 16.04 -6.08
N LYS A 387 1.94 16.72 -7.02
CA LYS A 387 0.72 17.55 -6.78
C LYS A 387 0.87 18.60 -5.66
N GLY A 388 2.11 19.07 -5.40
CA GLY A 388 2.38 20.10 -4.40
C GLY A 388 2.36 19.63 -2.95
N LYS A 389 2.28 18.34 -2.69
CA LYS A 389 2.45 17.74 -1.37
C LYS A 389 3.91 17.83 -0.91
N ILE A 390 4.13 17.68 0.39
CA ILE A 390 5.46 17.82 0.99
C ILE A 390 5.81 16.53 1.70
N ASN A 391 6.95 15.95 1.34
CA ASN A 391 7.46 14.71 1.91
C ASN A 391 8.55 15.01 2.93
N CYS A 392 8.55 14.29 4.05
CA CYS A 392 9.54 14.43 5.12
C CYS A 392 9.99 13.06 5.63
N TYR A 393 11.31 12.90 5.82
CA TYR A 393 11.94 11.70 6.36
C TYR A 393 13.32 12.02 6.97
N LEU A 394 13.90 11.05 7.68
CA LEU A 394 15.27 11.15 8.19
C LEU A 394 16.26 10.44 7.27
N THR A 395 17.44 11.01 7.10
CA THR A 395 18.61 10.34 6.53
C THR A 395 19.66 10.12 7.61
N GLY A 396 20.41 9.01 7.52
CA GLY A 396 21.44 8.66 8.49
C GLY A 396 20.95 8.04 9.80
N ALA A 397 19.64 7.93 9.99
CA ALA A 397 19.02 7.19 11.09
C ALA A 397 18.82 5.71 10.72
N THR A 398 18.63 4.85 11.72
CA THR A 398 18.19 3.48 11.51
C THR A 398 16.72 3.45 11.04
N MET A 399 16.29 2.34 10.44
CA MET A 399 14.89 2.20 10.00
C MET A 399 13.91 2.33 11.18
N GLN A 400 14.22 1.75 12.33
CA GLN A 400 13.40 1.87 13.53
C GLN A 400 13.29 3.31 14.04
N GLU A 401 14.41 4.05 14.04
CA GLU A 401 14.44 5.46 14.45
C GLU A 401 13.66 6.34 13.47
N ASN A 402 13.76 6.07 12.15
CA ASN A 402 12.99 6.80 11.16
C ASN A 402 11.49 6.52 11.30
N ASN A 403 11.11 5.26 11.55
CA ASN A 403 9.71 4.88 11.77
C ASN A 403 9.14 5.59 13.00
N LEU A 404 9.87 5.56 14.12
CA LEU A 404 9.46 6.24 15.34
C LEU A 404 9.32 7.76 15.15
N PHE A 405 10.24 8.35 14.41
CA PHE A 405 10.17 9.77 14.05
C PHE A 405 8.96 10.10 13.20
N ILE A 406 8.68 9.30 12.16
CA ILE A 406 7.54 9.49 11.25
C ILE A 406 6.23 9.34 11.99
N ASP A 407 6.08 8.30 12.83
CA ASP A 407 4.87 8.09 13.63
C ASP A 407 4.66 9.24 14.62
N SER A 408 5.71 9.70 15.29
CA SER A 408 5.63 10.85 16.19
C SER A 408 5.28 12.15 15.46
N LEU A 409 5.82 12.38 14.28
CA LEU A 409 5.52 13.55 13.45
C LEU A 409 4.05 13.49 12.94
N LYS A 410 3.61 12.31 12.51
CA LYS A 410 2.24 12.06 12.09
C LYS A 410 1.26 12.32 13.23
N GLU A 411 1.47 11.75 14.41
CA GLU A 411 0.65 12.01 15.60
C GLU A 411 0.58 13.51 15.95
N THR A 412 1.68 14.24 15.80
CA THR A 412 1.70 15.69 16.08
C THR A 412 0.80 16.48 15.15
N LEU A 413 0.70 16.06 13.87
CA LEU A 413 -0.03 16.77 12.81
C LEU A 413 -1.46 16.25 12.62
N GLU A 414 -1.78 15.05 13.06
CA GLU A 414 -3.10 14.42 12.93
C GLU A 414 -4.15 15.06 13.84
N LYS A 415 -5.39 14.66 13.61
CA LYS A 415 -6.53 15.04 14.45
C LYS A 415 -6.28 14.69 15.90
N THR A 416 -6.68 15.59 16.76
CA THR A 416 -6.74 15.34 18.21
C THR A 416 -7.86 14.35 18.51
N VAL A 417 -7.54 13.20 19.08
CA VAL A 417 -8.52 12.16 19.45
C VAL A 417 -8.62 12.01 20.98
N ASN A 418 -7.56 11.52 21.61
CA ASN A 418 -7.54 11.26 23.06
C ASN A 418 -6.11 11.39 23.64
N GLN A 419 -5.36 12.33 23.13
CA GLN A 419 -3.98 12.58 23.57
C GLN A 419 -3.93 12.95 25.05
N ARG A 420 -2.89 12.47 25.74
CA ARG A 420 -2.65 12.77 27.15
C ARG A 420 -2.23 14.22 27.39
N TYR A 421 -1.47 14.77 26.46
CA TYR A 421 -1.03 16.15 26.44
C TYR A 421 -1.27 16.76 25.07
N ILE A 422 -1.66 18.03 25.03
CA ILE A 422 -1.80 18.83 23.83
C ILE A 422 -1.09 20.17 24.04
N LEU A 423 -0.58 20.73 22.96
CA LEU A 423 -0.10 22.12 22.92
C LEU A 423 -1.18 23.02 22.36
N VAL A 424 -1.46 24.11 23.05
CA VAL A 424 -2.49 25.07 22.68
C VAL A 424 -1.83 26.42 22.42
N ARG A 425 -2.06 26.99 21.24
CA ARG A 425 -1.66 28.36 20.92
C ARG A 425 -2.85 29.27 21.06
N LEU A 426 -2.78 30.19 22.01
CA LEU A 426 -3.83 31.18 22.26
C LEU A 426 -3.55 32.45 21.47
N ASN A 427 -4.54 32.96 20.77
CA ASN A 427 -4.49 34.32 20.27
C ASN A 427 -4.97 35.28 21.39
N LYS A 428 -4.03 36.01 21.98
CA LYS A 428 -4.33 36.94 23.08
C LYS A 428 -5.36 38.03 22.74
N LYS A 429 -5.65 38.30 21.44
CA LYS A 429 -6.62 39.30 21.02
C LYS A 429 -8.05 38.78 20.88
N LEU A 430 -8.24 37.48 20.72
CA LEU A 430 -9.56 36.87 20.45
C LEU A 430 -10.03 35.91 21.54
N GLU A 431 -9.22 35.71 22.61
CA GLU A 431 -9.46 34.68 23.65
C GLU A 431 -9.74 33.27 23.09
N GLU A 432 -9.52 33.07 21.79
CA GLU A 432 -9.75 31.81 21.11
C GLU A 432 -8.42 31.07 20.86
N ALA A 433 -8.45 29.78 21.06
CA ALA A 433 -7.34 28.93 20.68
C ALA A 433 -7.25 28.82 19.15
N ASN A 434 -6.13 29.27 18.58
CA ASN A 434 -5.95 29.30 17.13
C ASN A 434 -5.49 27.97 16.55
N ASP A 435 -4.65 27.26 17.28
CA ASP A 435 -4.02 26.02 16.81
C ASP A 435 -3.85 25.04 17.96
N TYR A 436 -4.06 23.76 17.65
CA TYR A 436 -3.82 22.63 18.55
C TYR A 436 -2.83 21.68 17.91
N TYR A 437 -1.86 21.23 18.71
CA TYR A 437 -0.88 20.21 18.30
C TYR A 437 -0.87 19.09 19.32
N ASN A 438 -0.81 17.87 18.85
CA ASN A 438 -0.72 16.71 19.71
C ASN A 438 0.72 16.51 20.19
N VAL A 439 0.91 16.18 21.46
CA VAL A 439 2.17 15.64 21.93
C VAL A 439 2.20 14.15 21.58
N PRO A 440 3.21 13.65 20.86
CA PRO A 440 3.27 12.25 20.46
C PRO A 440 3.15 11.30 21.65
N THR A 441 2.50 10.16 21.46
CA THR A 441 2.23 9.17 22.51
C THR A 441 3.51 8.74 23.24
N VAL A 442 4.60 8.55 22.48
CA VAL A 442 5.92 8.18 23.01
C VAL A 442 6.47 9.27 23.96
N LEU A 443 6.23 10.54 23.66
CA LEU A 443 6.66 11.70 24.48
C LEU A 443 5.62 12.11 25.51
N SER A 444 4.45 11.45 25.56
CA SER A 444 3.35 11.69 26.50
C SER A 444 3.33 10.71 27.67
N GLN A 445 4.31 9.80 27.77
CA GLN A 445 4.34 8.76 28.80
C GLN A 445 4.41 9.36 30.21
N ASN A 446 5.17 10.43 30.39
CA ASN A 446 5.26 11.18 31.64
C ASN A 446 5.29 12.69 31.35
N LYS A 447 5.20 13.48 32.44
CA LYS A 447 5.19 14.96 32.37
C LYS A 447 6.52 15.52 31.86
N GLU A 448 7.64 14.96 32.31
CA GLU A 448 8.98 15.41 31.95
C GLU A 448 9.23 15.32 30.44
N MET A 449 8.86 14.21 29.79
CA MET A 449 9.00 14.04 28.35
C MET A 449 8.10 15.00 27.58
N ALA A 450 6.87 15.24 28.06
CA ALA A 450 5.98 16.23 27.47
C ALA A 450 6.53 17.65 27.59
N GLU A 451 7.17 18.00 28.70
CA GLU A 451 7.82 19.30 28.91
C GLU A 451 9.04 19.47 28.01
N VAL A 452 9.81 18.41 27.72
CA VAL A 452 10.88 18.44 26.72
C VAL A 452 10.34 18.82 25.36
N PHE A 453 9.26 18.16 24.91
CA PHE A 453 8.62 18.48 23.64
C PHE A 453 8.07 19.92 23.60
N TYR A 454 7.39 20.35 24.64
CA TYR A 454 6.91 21.71 24.81
C TYR A 454 8.02 22.75 24.71
N THR A 455 9.15 22.50 25.37
CA THR A 455 10.29 23.42 25.37
C THR A 455 10.88 23.59 23.96
N TYR A 456 11.10 22.50 23.25
CA TYR A 456 11.59 22.56 21.86
C TYR A 456 10.57 23.22 20.93
N PHE A 457 9.28 22.94 21.10
CA PHE A 457 8.19 23.53 20.31
C PHE A 457 8.15 25.04 20.53
N LYS A 458 8.12 25.48 21.79
CA LYS A 458 8.09 26.91 22.17
C LYS A 458 9.28 27.68 21.56
N ASN A 459 10.48 27.10 21.61
CA ASN A 459 11.69 27.75 21.12
C ASN A 459 11.75 27.82 19.58
N LYS A 460 11.33 26.78 18.89
CA LYS A 460 11.44 26.69 17.42
C LYS A 460 10.19 27.16 16.70
N ILE A 461 9.02 26.81 17.17
CA ILE A 461 7.75 27.12 16.54
C ILE A 461 7.13 28.39 17.14
N GLY A 462 6.94 28.50 18.44
CA GLY A 462 6.43 29.71 19.08
C GLY A 462 5.71 29.45 20.38
N LYS A 463 5.20 30.54 20.96
CA LYS A 463 4.50 30.51 22.25
C LYS A 463 3.28 29.58 22.19
N CYS A 464 3.19 28.71 23.16
CA CYS A 464 2.08 27.79 23.37
C CYS A 464 2.02 27.41 24.86
N ASP A 465 0.93 26.77 25.28
CA ASP A 465 0.77 26.21 26.59
C ASP A 465 0.65 24.69 26.51
N LEU A 466 1.26 23.99 27.45
CA LEU A 466 1.18 22.53 27.57
C LEU A 466 -0.01 22.19 28.46
N ILE A 467 -1.01 21.52 27.92
CA ILE A 467 -2.25 21.15 28.61
C ILE A 467 -2.31 19.66 28.87
N TYR A 468 -2.51 19.28 30.14
CA TYR A 468 -2.83 17.92 30.52
C TYR A 468 -4.32 17.63 30.36
N THR A 469 -4.69 16.71 29.51
CA THR A 469 -6.08 16.51 29.06
C THR A 469 -6.95 15.67 30.01
N LYS A 470 -6.37 15.10 31.06
CA LYS A 470 -7.13 14.18 31.96
C LYS A 470 -7.78 14.89 33.16
N ASN A 471 -7.55 16.19 33.37
CA ASN A 471 -8.27 17.03 34.32
C ASN A 471 -9.49 17.69 33.67
N ALA A 472 -10.36 18.36 34.45
CA ALA A 472 -11.60 18.93 33.96
C ALA A 472 -11.40 20.01 32.90
N GLU A 473 -10.48 20.93 33.13
CA GLU A 473 -10.13 22.02 32.19
C GLU A 473 -9.50 21.46 30.90
N GLY A 474 -8.56 20.54 31.01
CA GLY A 474 -7.91 19.90 29.87
C GLY A 474 -8.88 19.08 29.03
N ARG A 475 -9.89 18.42 29.62
CA ARG A 475 -10.95 17.72 28.88
C ARG A 475 -11.78 18.69 28.05
N ARG A 476 -12.12 19.87 28.60
CA ARG A 476 -12.85 20.92 27.87
C ARG A 476 -12.05 21.39 26.66
N LEU A 477 -10.74 21.65 26.83
CA LEU A 477 -9.85 22.04 25.73
C LEU A 477 -9.64 20.93 24.72
N LEU A 478 -9.57 19.66 25.16
CA LEU A 478 -9.51 18.50 24.27
C LEU A 478 -10.74 18.40 23.36
N LEU A 479 -11.94 18.66 23.90
CA LEU A 479 -13.17 18.68 23.09
C LEU A 479 -13.16 19.82 22.05
N LYS A 480 -12.69 21.01 22.43
CA LYS A 480 -12.50 22.12 21.48
C LYS A 480 -11.47 21.76 20.39
N ALA A 481 -10.36 21.14 20.75
CA ALA A 481 -9.34 20.67 19.81
C ALA A 481 -9.90 19.63 18.83
N ARG A 482 -10.71 18.69 19.30
CA ARG A 482 -11.42 17.73 18.44
C ARG A 482 -12.33 18.41 17.44
N ALA A 483 -13.14 19.35 17.90
CA ALA A 483 -14.08 20.08 17.03
C ALA A 483 -13.35 20.86 15.94
N SER A 484 -12.25 21.55 16.29
CA SER A 484 -11.45 22.33 15.33
C SER A 484 -10.69 21.44 14.32
N SER A 485 -10.34 20.21 14.72
CA SER A 485 -9.60 19.28 13.87
C SER A 485 -10.48 18.43 12.93
N LEU A 486 -11.80 18.47 13.06
CA LEU A 486 -12.73 17.74 12.19
C LEU A 486 -12.63 18.13 10.70
N SER A 487 -12.18 19.35 10.41
CA SER A 487 -11.95 19.82 9.04
C SER A 487 -10.64 19.33 8.41
N LEU A 488 -9.73 18.76 9.20
CA LEU A 488 -8.43 18.24 8.75
C LEU A 488 -8.51 16.75 8.36
N LYS A 489 -9.60 16.34 7.71
CA LYS A 489 -9.81 14.94 7.30
C LYS A 489 -8.66 14.42 6.43
N ASP A 490 -8.08 13.30 6.85
CA ASP A 490 -7.34 12.30 6.08
C ASP A 490 -6.29 12.81 5.07
N LYS A 491 -5.57 13.89 5.43
CA LYS A 491 -4.63 14.53 4.51
C LYS A 491 -3.18 14.10 4.70
N ILE A 492 -2.89 13.41 5.80
CA ILE A 492 -1.51 13.02 6.13
C ILE A 492 -1.36 11.53 5.88
N THR A 493 -0.51 11.17 4.95
CA THR A 493 -0.26 9.76 4.59
C THR A 493 1.19 9.40 4.84
N ARG A 494 1.42 8.18 5.33
CA ARG A 494 2.75 7.57 5.40
C ARG A 494 2.96 6.78 4.13
N LYS A 495 4.09 7.00 3.46
CA LYS A 495 4.47 6.31 2.23
C LYS A 495 5.84 5.69 2.39
N GLN A 496 6.00 4.54 1.77
CA GLN A 496 7.29 3.88 1.62
C GLN A 496 7.75 4.03 0.17
N VAL A 497 9.00 4.41 -0.01
CA VAL A 497 9.59 4.65 -1.33
C VAL A 497 10.77 3.69 -1.51
N TYR A 498 10.81 3.00 -2.62
CA TYR A 498 11.94 2.17 -3.00
C TYR A 498 12.80 2.91 -4.03
N SER A 499 13.95 3.42 -3.59
CA SER A 499 14.76 4.38 -4.35
C SER A 499 15.29 3.86 -5.69
N ASN A 500 15.43 2.56 -5.85
CA ASN A 500 16.05 1.93 -7.03
C ASN A 500 15.02 1.40 -8.05
N TRP A 501 13.73 1.56 -7.79
CA TRP A 501 12.70 1.20 -8.74
C TRP A 501 12.51 2.32 -9.77
N LYS A 502 12.81 2.04 -11.02
CA LYS A 502 12.65 2.94 -12.16
C LYS A 502 11.98 2.22 -13.32
#